data_1cf8a697fccc995a991e7b585b3d9cb3
#
_entry.id   1cf8a697fccc995a991e7b585b3d9cb3
#
_cell.length_a   1.000
_cell.length_b   1.000
_cell.length_c   1.000
_cell.angle_alpha   90.00
_cell.angle_beta   90.00
_cell.angle_gamma   90.00
#
_symmetry.space_group_name_H-M   'P 1'
#
loop_
_entity.id
_entity.type
_entity.pdbx_description
1 polymer ?
#
loop_
_entity_poly.entity_id
_entity_poly.type
_entity_poly.pdbx_seq_one_letter_code
_entity_poly.pdbx_strand_id
1 'polypeptide(L)'
;PEAAKAPFKDVLGDPVAWAKKCVDEYNAQAIVLQLKSTDPNDKDASAEDAAQTVKKVSEAIAVPLIVWGCAVPAKDSDVLKKISEVCDGHNLILGPVEEKNHKAIGAAAMGYGHTIISSSPIDVNLAKQVNILLENLGVSLDKVIVDPTTGGLGYGLEYSYSVMERLTQAAMTQGDDKLQNPMINNLGNEVWKCKEAKQPVEEAPELGDPERRAILMEAVGAVSYLMSGSSILIMRHPESIKLAKAFIELV
;
A
#
# COMPACT_ATOMS: atom_id res chain seq x y z
N PRO A 1 -2.70 17.65 0.46
CA PRO A 1 -2.24 18.69 1.39
C PRO A 1 -0.89 19.24 1.00
N GLU A 2 -0.62 20.53 1.22
CA GLU A 2 0.65 21.15 0.86
C GLU A 2 1.84 20.53 1.59
N ALA A 3 1.69 20.21 2.86
CA ALA A 3 2.73 19.55 3.64
C ALA A 3 3.19 18.23 3.01
N ALA A 4 2.26 17.39 2.53
CA ALA A 4 2.61 16.13 1.85
C ALA A 4 3.32 16.33 0.50
N LYS A 5 3.10 17.47 -0.17
CA LYS A 5 3.70 17.79 -1.47
C LYS A 5 5.03 18.54 -1.35
N ALA A 6 5.21 19.26 -0.23
CA ALA A 6 6.35 20.15 -0.05
C ALA A 6 7.71 19.49 -0.35
N PRO A 7 8.00 18.25 0.11
CA PRO A 7 9.27 17.59 -0.19
C PRO A 7 9.47 17.21 -1.65
N PHE A 8 8.39 17.23 -2.47
CA PHE A 8 8.37 16.67 -3.84
C PHE A 8 7.96 17.69 -4.90
N LYS A 9 7.92 18.99 -4.57
CA LYS A 9 7.42 20.05 -5.49
C LYS A 9 8.10 20.08 -6.86
N ASP A 10 9.37 19.73 -6.89
CA ASP A 10 10.20 19.68 -8.09
C ASP A 10 9.95 18.49 -9.01
N VAL A 11 9.28 17.43 -8.51
CA VAL A 11 9.09 16.15 -9.23
C VAL A 11 7.63 15.70 -9.36
N LEU A 12 6.65 16.48 -8.88
CA LEU A 12 5.23 16.10 -8.81
C LEU A 12 4.61 15.67 -10.15
N GLY A 13 5.15 16.15 -11.28
CA GLY A 13 4.65 15.82 -12.62
C GLY A 13 5.29 14.60 -13.27
N ASP A 14 6.34 14.04 -12.66
CA ASP A 14 7.13 12.94 -13.23
C ASP A 14 7.24 11.76 -12.25
N PRO A 15 6.50 10.66 -12.47
CA PRO A 15 6.54 9.49 -11.60
C PRO A 15 7.94 8.86 -11.48
N VAL A 16 8.73 8.88 -12.54
CA VAL A 16 10.09 8.34 -12.54
C VAL A 16 11.03 9.18 -11.69
N ALA A 17 11.03 10.50 -11.91
CA ALA A 17 11.83 11.43 -11.13
C ALA A 17 11.43 11.39 -9.64
N TRP A 18 10.11 11.28 -9.37
CA TRP A 18 9.61 11.17 -8.01
C TRP A 18 10.06 9.88 -7.31
N ALA A 19 9.94 8.73 -7.97
CA ALA A 19 10.41 7.46 -7.43
C ALA A 19 11.92 7.48 -7.15
N LYS A 20 12.73 7.99 -8.08
CA LYS A 20 14.17 8.16 -7.88
C LYS A 20 14.49 9.07 -6.69
N LYS A 21 13.83 10.20 -6.57
CA LYS A 21 14.02 11.11 -5.43
C LYS A 21 13.73 10.42 -4.09
N CYS A 22 12.66 9.60 -4.02
CA CYS A 22 12.35 8.83 -2.82
C CYS A 22 13.48 7.85 -2.46
N VAL A 23 14.09 7.21 -3.44
CA VAL A 23 15.19 6.26 -3.22
C VAL A 23 16.49 7.00 -2.89
N ASP A 24 16.88 7.95 -3.73
CA ASP A 24 18.22 8.56 -3.70
C ASP A 24 18.38 9.58 -2.56
N GLU A 25 17.34 10.40 -2.30
CA GLU A 25 17.39 11.46 -1.27
C GLU A 25 16.80 11.01 0.07
N TYR A 26 15.73 10.19 0.05
CA TYR A 26 15.00 9.80 1.26
C TYR A 26 15.23 8.35 1.69
N ASN A 27 16.11 7.59 0.99
CA ASN A 27 16.47 6.21 1.31
C ASN A 27 15.25 5.31 1.47
N ALA A 28 14.27 5.42 0.55
CA ALA A 28 13.11 4.55 0.53
C ALA A 28 13.53 3.10 0.25
N GLN A 29 13.03 2.16 1.03
CA GLN A 29 13.35 0.73 0.90
C GLN A 29 12.45 0.01 -0.11
N ALA A 30 11.31 0.61 -0.45
CA ALA A 30 10.39 0.19 -1.49
C ALA A 30 9.60 1.42 -1.96
N ILE A 31 9.05 1.35 -3.17
CA ILE A 31 8.20 2.41 -3.73
C ILE A 31 6.80 1.85 -3.95
N VAL A 32 5.79 2.65 -3.63
CA VAL A 32 4.40 2.38 -4.02
C VAL A 32 3.99 3.36 -5.12
N LEU A 33 3.65 2.82 -6.28
CA LEU A 33 3.05 3.57 -7.37
C LEU A 33 1.54 3.34 -7.35
N GLN A 34 0.77 4.34 -6.93
CA GLN A 34 -0.68 4.28 -6.88
C GLN A 34 -1.30 4.79 -8.17
N LEU A 35 -2.06 3.94 -8.85
CA LEU A 35 -2.63 4.20 -10.17
C LEU A 35 -3.93 5.00 -10.11
N LYS A 36 -3.92 6.17 -9.48
CA LYS A 36 -5.12 7.04 -9.38
C LYS A 36 -5.65 7.49 -10.74
N SER A 37 -4.78 7.67 -11.72
CA SER A 37 -5.17 8.08 -13.07
C SER A 37 -6.01 7.05 -13.83
N THR A 38 -6.03 5.79 -13.38
CA THR A 38 -6.85 4.74 -14.01
C THR A 38 -8.28 4.69 -13.49
N ASP A 39 -8.61 5.50 -12.46
CA ASP A 39 -9.97 5.56 -11.92
C ASP A 39 -10.95 6.02 -13.01
N PRO A 40 -12.00 5.21 -13.32
CA PRO A 40 -13.02 5.55 -14.31
C PRO A 40 -13.81 6.83 -13.97
N ASN A 41 -13.84 7.23 -12.71
CA ASN A 41 -14.51 8.45 -12.25
C ASN A 41 -13.63 9.71 -12.31
N ASP A 42 -12.34 9.58 -12.68
CA ASP A 42 -11.40 10.69 -12.83
C ASP A 42 -10.84 10.70 -14.26
N LYS A 43 -9.61 10.27 -14.48
CA LYS A 43 -8.94 10.38 -15.79
C LYS A 43 -9.17 9.18 -16.70
N ASP A 44 -9.58 8.06 -16.15
CA ASP A 44 -9.81 6.79 -16.85
C ASP A 44 -8.66 6.39 -17.80
N ALA A 45 -7.42 6.61 -17.36
CA ALA A 45 -6.25 6.28 -18.15
C ALA A 45 -6.26 4.82 -18.59
N SER A 46 -5.70 4.55 -19.78
CA SER A 46 -5.69 3.21 -20.35
C SER A 46 -4.78 2.25 -19.57
N ALA A 47 -5.05 0.95 -19.66
CA ALA A 47 -4.19 -0.07 -19.09
C ALA A 47 -2.78 -0.05 -19.72
N GLU A 48 -2.67 0.28 -21.00
CA GLU A 48 -1.40 0.39 -21.70
C GLU A 48 -0.56 1.56 -21.17
N ASP A 49 -1.14 2.76 -21.03
CA ASP A 49 -0.42 3.93 -20.50
C ASP A 49 0.05 3.70 -19.06
N ALA A 50 -0.79 3.07 -18.24
CA ALA A 50 -0.44 2.69 -16.89
C ALA A 50 0.73 1.69 -16.89
N ALA A 51 0.68 0.66 -17.73
CA ALA A 51 1.73 -0.35 -17.82
C ALA A 51 3.07 0.23 -18.28
N GLN A 52 3.06 1.13 -19.27
CA GLN A 52 4.27 1.83 -19.71
C GLN A 52 4.86 2.73 -18.62
N THR A 53 4.01 3.38 -17.83
CA THR A 53 4.47 4.18 -16.68
C THR A 53 5.10 3.30 -15.61
N VAL A 54 4.45 2.19 -15.24
CA VAL A 54 4.98 1.23 -14.26
C VAL A 54 6.33 0.68 -14.72
N LYS A 55 6.44 0.28 -15.98
CA LYS A 55 7.69 -0.22 -16.56
C LYS A 55 8.82 0.78 -16.44
N LYS A 56 8.60 2.04 -16.87
CA LYS A 56 9.61 3.10 -16.75
C LYS A 56 10.05 3.33 -15.30
N VAL A 57 9.12 3.30 -14.34
CA VAL A 57 9.46 3.45 -12.93
C VAL A 57 10.26 2.25 -12.43
N SER A 58 9.85 1.03 -12.76
CA SER A 58 10.54 -0.20 -12.32
C SER A 58 11.97 -0.32 -12.87
N GLU A 59 12.20 0.16 -14.11
CA GLU A 59 13.54 0.19 -14.71
C GLU A 59 14.44 1.29 -14.12
N ALA A 60 13.86 2.30 -13.49
CA ALA A 60 14.60 3.46 -12.99
C ALA A 60 15.04 3.36 -11.52
N ILE A 61 14.54 2.36 -10.78
CA ILE A 61 14.83 2.17 -9.35
C ILE A 61 15.37 0.76 -9.08
N ALA A 62 16.20 0.63 -8.04
CA ALA A 62 16.78 -0.66 -7.63
C ALA A 62 16.10 -1.28 -6.40
N VAL A 63 14.99 -0.70 -5.96
CA VAL A 63 14.21 -1.19 -4.80
C VAL A 63 12.89 -1.82 -5.28
N PRO A 64 12.22 -2.66 -4.46
CA PRO A 64 10.95 -3.25 -4.83
C PRO A 64 9.89 -2.20 -5.20
N LEU A 65 9.13 -2.47 -6.26
CA LEU A 65 8.02 -1.64 -6.70
C LEU A 65 6.69 -2.33 -6.40
N ILE A 66 5.87 -1.67 -5.60
CA ILE A 66 4.49 -2.03 -5.31
C ILE A 66 3.60 -1.22 -6.24
N VAL A 67 2.72 -1.88 -6.97
CA VAL A 67 1.74 -1.25 -7.85
C VAL A 67 0.37 -1.39 -7.21
N TRP A 68 -0.22 -0.26 -6.85
CA TRP A 68 -1.52 -0.21 -6.18
C TRP A 68 -2.59 0.35 -7.13
N GLY A 69 -3.63 -0.42 -7.39
CA GLY A 69 -4.73 -0.06 -8.28
C GLY A 69 -5.58 1.12 -7.79
N CYS A 70 -6.62 1.44 -8.53
CA CYS A 70 -7.54 2.55 -8.23
C CYS A 70 -8.68 2.16 -7.26
N ALA A 71 -8.75 0.89 -6.84
CA ALA A 71 -9.81 0.31 -6.02
C ALA A 71 -11.17 0.16 -6.75
N VAL A 72 -11.14 0.02 -8.07
CA VAL A 72 -12.28 -0.38 -8.88
C VAL A 72 -11.99 -1.78 -9.45
N PRO A 73 -12.52 -2.87 -8.89
CA PRO A 73 -12.09 -4.24 -9.18
C PRO A 73 -12.10 -4.64 -10.65
N ALA A 74 -13.08 -4.17 -11.43
CA ALA A 74 -13.15 -4.44 -12.87
C ALA A 74 -12.01 -3.75 -13.62
N LYS A 75 -11.77 -2.47 -13.34
CA LYS A 75 -10.68 -1.69 -13.96
C LYS A 75 -9.32 -2.22 -13.53
N ASP A 76 -9.15 -2.51 -12.24
CA ASP A 76 -7.92 -3.05 -11.69
C ASP A 76 -7.57 -4.43 -12.30
N SER A 77 -8.58 -5.25 -12.61
CA SER A 77 -8.36 -6.53 -13.32
C SER A 77 -7.67 -6.33 -14.67
N ASP A 78 -8.15 -5.40 -15.47
CA ASP A 78 -7.59 -5.14 -16.81
C ASP A 78 -6.22 -4.47 -16.72
N VAL A 79 -6.09 -3.48 -15.84
CA VAL A 79 -4.86 -2.71 -15.66
C VAL A 79 -3.74 -3.56 -15.09
N LEU A 80 -3.96 -4.27 -13.98
CA LEU A 80 -2.92 -5.08 -13.33
C LEU A 80 -2.53 -6.30 -14.17
N LYS A 81 -3.47 -6.90 -14.91
CA LYS A 81 -3.16 -7.94 -15.89
C LYS A 81 -2.22 -7.42 -16.98
N LYS A 82 -2.52 -6.24 -17.54
CA LYS A 82 -1.67 -5.63 -18.58
C LYS A 82 -0.29 -5.25 -18.05
N ILE A 83 -0.22 -4.73 -16.83
CA ILE A 83 1.05 -4.45 -16.15
C ILE A 83 1.87 -5.72 -15.96
N SER A 84 1.24 -6.82 -15.53
CA SER A 84 1.93 -8.10 -15.36
C SER A 84 2.59 -8.56 -16.65
N GLU A 85 1.88 -8.47 -17.78
CA GLU A 85 2.39 -8.84 -19.10
C GLU A 85 3.57 -7.95 -19.53
N VAL A 86 3.40 -6.62 -19.45
CA VAL A 86 4.40 -5.64 -19.94
C VAL A 86 5.66 -5.61 -19.07
N CYS A 87 5.52 -5.95 -17.79
CA CYS A 87 6.60 -5.96 -16.81
C CYS A 87 7.06 -7.40 -16.46
N ASP A 88 6.98 -8.33 -17.40
CA ASP A 88 7.50 -9.68 -17.21
C ASP A 88 8.95 -9.66 -16.70
N GLY A 89 9.24 -10.45 -15.67
CA GLY A 89 10.55 -10.53 -15.03
C GLY A 89 10.92 -9.39 -14.08
N HIS A 90 10.07 -8.35 -13.91
CA HIS A 90 10.36 -7.21 -13.02
C HIS A 90 10.05 -7.50 -11.53
N ASN A 91 9.50 -8.66 -11.17
CA ASN A 91 9.16 -9.06 -9.81
C ASN A 91 8.35 -8.00 -9.04
N LEU A 92 7.30 -7.47 -9.66
CA LEU A 92 6.43 -6.47 -9.05
C LEU A 92 5.60 -7.06 -7.90
N ILE A 93 5.10 -6.19 -7.03
CA ILE A 93 4.10 -6.50 -6.01
C ILE A 93 2.80 -5.81 -6.44
N LEU A 94 1.74 -6.60 -6.75
CA LEU A 94 0.53 -6.12 -7.40
C LEU A 94 -0.69 -6.24 -6.50
N GLY A 95 -1.48 -5.20 -6.41
CA GLY A 95 -2.75 -5.23 -5.69
C GLY A 95 -3.50 -3.89 -5.68
N PRO A 96 -4.61 -3.82 -4.95
CA PRO A 96 -5.21 -4.89 -4.15
C PRO A 96 -5.91 -5.97 -5.00
N VAL A 97 -5.84 -7.22 -4.52
CA VAL A 97 -6.56 -8.36 -5.10
C VAL A 97 -7.63 -8.81 -4.13
N GLU A 98 -8.87 -8.76 -4.56
CA GLU A 98 -10.05 -9.12 -3.80
C GLU A 98 -10.68 -10.41 -4.36
N GLU A 99 -11.68 -10.95 -3.66
CA GLU A 99 -12.44 -12.12 -4.12
C GLU A 99 -12.97 -11.96 -5.57
N LYS A 100 -13.38 -10.74 -5.96
CA LYS A 100 -13.99 -10.49 -7.27
C LYS A 100 -13.01 -10.54 -8.44
N ASN A 101 -11.73 -10.21 -8.21
CA ASN A 101 -10.73 -10.09 -9.28
C ASN A 101 -9.54 -11.07 -9.14
N HIS A 102 -9.56 -11.95 -8.11
CA HIS A 102 -8.46 -12.87 -7.81
C HIS A 102 -8.06 -13.76 -8.99
N LYS A 103 -9.02 -14.22 -9.82
CA LYS A 103 -8.74 -15.10 -10.95
C LYS A 103 -7.90 -14.39 -12.02
N ALA A 104 -8.32 -13.19 -12.41
CA ALA A 104 -7.68 -12.46 -13.50
C ALA A 104 -6.27 -12.01 -13.10
N ILE A 105 -6.16 -11.36 -11.93
CA ILE A 105 -4.87 -10.83 -11.46
C ILE A 105 -3.96 -11.97 -10.97
N GLY A 106 -4.51 -12.95 -10.24
CA GLY A 106 -3.75 -14.09 -9.73
C GLY A 106 -3.10 -14.91 -10.83
N ALA A 107 -3.85 -15.23 -11.90
CA ALA A 107 -3.32 -15.96 -13.04
C ALA A 107 -2.21 -15.16 -13.75
N ALA A 108 -2.40 -13.86 -13.96
CA ALA A 108 -1.39 -13.03 -14.59
C ALA A 108 -0.13 -12.90 -13.72
N ALA A 109 -0.29 -12.58 -12.43
CA ALA A 109 0.84 -12.46 -11.50
C ALA A 109 1.65 -13.76 -11.41
N MET A 110 0.97 -14.91 -11.33
CA MET A 110 1.61 -16.23 -11.34
C MET A 110 2.36 -16.49 -12.64
N GLY A 111 1.74 -16.20 -13.80
CA GLY A 111 2.34 -16.44 -15.13
C GLY A 111 3.59 -15.61 -15.39
N TYR A 112 3.69 -14.42 -14.84
CA TYR A 112 4.80 -13.47 -15.02
C TYR A 112 5.68 -13.29 -13.77
N GLY A 113 5.50 -14.11 -12.73
CA GLY A 113 6.40 -14.17 -11.56
C GLY A 113 6.25 -13.04 -10.53
N HIS A 114 5.09 -12.38 -10.46
CA HIS A 114 4.83 -11.28 -9.54
C HIS A 114 4.31 -11.75 -8.18
N THR A 115 4.39 -10.89 -7.17
CA THR A 115 3.82 -11.05 -5.83
C THR A 115 2.45 -10.36 -5.79
N ILE A 116 1.53 -10.87 -4.98
CA ILE A 116 0.13 -10.39 -4.88
C ILE A 116 -0.11 -9.78 -3.52
N ILE A 117 -0.86 -8.67 -3.48
CA ILE A 117 -1.46 -8.15 -2.25
C ILE A 117 -2.91 -8.61 -2.22
N SER A 118 -3.23 -9.61 -1.37
CA SER A 118 -4.61 -10.04 -1.11
C SER A 118 -5.27 -9.08 -0.13
N SER A 119 -6.40 -8.51 -0.48
CA SER A 119 -7.10 -7.50 0.32
C SER A 119 -8.45 -8.00 0.81
N SER A 120 -8.73 -7.73 2.09
CA SER A 120 -10.00 -8.03 2.72
C SER A 120 -10.46 -6.85 3.60
N PRO A 121 -11.74 -6.46 3.54
CA PRO A 121 -12.23 -5.34 4.33
C PRO A 121 -12.45 -5.77 5.81
N ILE A 122 -11.40 -5.67 6.65
CA ILE A 122 -11.46 -5.84 8.11
C ILE A 122 -12.10 -7.19 8.52
N ASP A 123 -11.85 -8.26 7.76
CA ASP A 123 -12.45 -9.57 7.98
C ASP A 123 -11.41 -10.70 7.88
N VAL A 124 -11.18 -11.40 9.00
CA VAL A 124 -10.22 -12.52 9.08
C VAL A 124 -10.64 -13.70 8.20
N ASN A 125 -11.95 -14.01 8.15
CA ASN A 125 -12.44 -15.13 7.35
C ASN A 125 -12.33 -14.85 5.86
N LEU A 126 -12.63 -13.62 5.45
CA LEU A 126 -12.47 -13.21 4.07
C LEU A 126 -10.99 -13.16 3.65
N ALA A 127 -10.09 -12.69 4.52
CA ALA A 127 -8.65 -12.75 4.26
C ALA A 127 -8.20 -14.19 3.99
N LYS A 128 -8.58 -15.13 4.86
CA LYS A 128 -8.33 -16.55 4.67
C LYS A 128 -8.94 -17.09 3.38
N GLN A 129 -10.17 -16.71 3.08
CA GLN A 129 -10.88 -17.14 1.85
C GLN A 129 -10.15 -16.67 0.59
N VAL A 130 -9.73 -15.42 0.52
CA VAL A 130 -8.99 -14.90 -0.64
C VAL A 130 -7.67 -15.64 -0.83
N ASN A 131 -6.93 -15.91 0.26
CA ASN A 131 -5.69 -16.67 0.20
C ASN A 131 -5.93 -18.12 -0.29
N ILE A 132 -6.99 -18.79 0.16
CA ILE A 132 -7.41 -20.12 -0.32
C ILE A 132 -7.78 -20.06 -1.81
N LEU A 133 -8.48 -19.02 -2.26
CA LEU A 133 -8.84 -18.87 -3.67
C LEU A 133 -7.60 -18.68 -4.55
N LEU A 134 -6.62 -17.93 -4.10
CA LEU A 134 -5.34 -17.74 -4.78
C LEU A 134 -4.53 -19.05 -4.82
N GLU A 135 -4.46 -19.78 -3.70
CA GLU A 135 -3.79 -21.08 -3.64
C GLU A 135 -4.44 -22.11 -4.57
N ASN A 136 -5.78 -22.20 -4.58
CA ASN A 136 -6.54 -23.06 -5.48
C ASN A 136 -6.32 -22.72 -6.97
N LEU A 137 -5.95 -21.48 -7.28
CA LEU A 137 -5.57 -21.05 -8.62
C LEU A 137 -4.13 -21.48 -8.97
N GLY A 138 -3.32 -21.88 -7.98
CA GLY A 138 -1.92 -22.28 -8.14
C GLY A 138 -0.90 -21.21 -7.69
N VAL A 139 -1.36 -20.10 -7.12
CA VAL A 139 -0.46 -19.08 -6.54
C VAL A 139 0.16 -19.62 -5.26
N SER A 140 1.49 -19.62 -5.17
CA SER A 140 2.18 -19.95 -3.92
C SER A 140 1.91 -18.87 -2.86
N LEU A 141 1.57 -19.28 -1.63
CA LEU A 141 1.34 -18.35 -0.53
C LEU A 141 2.60 -17.54 -0.14
N ASP A 142 3.80 -18.01 -0.49
CA ASP A 142 5.05 -17.25 -0.34
C ASP A 142 5.08 -15.99 -1.25
N LYS A 143 4.19 -15.92 -2.23
CA LYS A 143 3.99 -14.78 -3.13
C LYS A 143 2.74 -13.97 -2.79
N VAL A 144 2.26 -14.06 -1.55
CA VAL A 144 1.08 -13.33 -1.10
C VAL A 144 1.42 -12.46 0.12
N ILE A 145 1.02 -11.21 0.08
CA ILE A 145 1.04 -10.25 1.18
C ILE A 145 -0.40 -9.90 1.51
N VAL A 146 -0.78 -9.87 2.78
CA VAL A 146 -2.16 -9.58 3.20
C VAL A 146 -2.33 -8.09 3.49
N ASP A 147 -3.31 -7.45 2.84
CA ASP A 147 -3.83 -6.13 3.21
C ASP A 147 -5.11 -6.30 4.02
N PRO A 148 -5.06 -6.13 5.35
CA PRO A 148 -6.22 -6.30 6.23
C PRO A 148 -7.15 -5.09 6.22
N THR A 149 -6.93 -4.13 5.34
CA THR A 149 -7.47 -2.77 5.33
C THR A 149 -6.85 -1.88 6.41
N THR A 150 -6.70 -0.62 6.10
CA THR A 150 -6.08 0.38 6.98
C THR A 150 -7.11 1.41 7.41
N GLY A 151 -7.35 1.54 8.71
CA GLY A 151 -8.14 2.61 9.32
C GLY A 151 -7.28 3.80 9.74
N GLY A 152 -7.86 5.00 9.76
CA GLY A 152 -7.18 6.20 10.24
C GLY A 152 -7.17 6.31 11.77
N LEU A 153 -6.25 7.11 12.31
CA LEU A 153 -6.25 7.49 13.73
C LEU A 153 -7.58 8.18 14.08
N GLY A 154 -8.25 7.68 15.11
CA GLY A 154 -9.56 8.16 15.54
C GLY A 154 -10.72 7.84 14.58
N TYR A 155 -10.45 7.08 13.51
CA TYR A 155 -11.44 6.73 12.50
C TYR A 155 -11.17 5.35 11.88
N GLY A 156 -11.31 4.30 12.69
CA GLY A 156 -11.24 2.91 12.23
C GLY A 156 -9.93 2.19 12.49
N LEU A 157 -8.91 2.84 13.05
CA LEU A 157 -7.65 2.19 13.42
C LEU A 157 -7.89 1.01 14.36
N GLU A 158 -8.81 1.13 15.30
CA GLU A 158 -9.17 0.10 16.27
C GLU A 158 -9.70 -1.18 15.61
N TYR A 159 -10.40 -1.07 14.50
CA TYR A 159 -10.90 -2.22 13.75
C TYR A 159 -9.77 -2.92 13.01
N SER A 160 -8.91 -2.16 12.32
CA SER A 160 -7.74 -2.70 11.62
C SER A 160 -6.76 -3.35 12.59
N TYR A 161 -6.48 -2.69 13.72
CA TYR A 161 -5.66 -3.22 14.81
C TYR A 161 -6.20 -4.58 15.28
N SER A 162 -7.49 -4.64 15.61
CA SER A 162 -8.14 -5.86 16.10
C SER A 162 -8.07 -7.01 15.07
N VAL A 163 -8.29 -6.73 13.80
CA VAL A 163 -8.22 -7.76 12.75
C VAL A 163 -6.79 -8.26 12.54
N MET A 164 -5.80 -7.38 12.60
CA MET A 164 -4.38 -7.74 12.45
C MET A 164 -3.91 -8.64 13.60
N GLU A 165 -4.26 -8.33 14.84
CA GLU A 165 -3.97 -9.20 15.99
C GLU A 165 -4.63 -10.56 15.84
N ARG A 166 -5.88 -10.60 15.39
CA ARG A 166 -6.62 -11.86 15.18
C ARG A 166 -6.02 -12.70 14.04
N LEU A 167 -5.54 -12.09 12.96
CA LEU A 167 -4.81 -12.78 11.89
C LEU A 167 -3.52 -13.39 12.44
N THR A 168 -2.71 -12.61 13.16
CA THR A 168 -1.47 -13.08 13.79
C THR A 168 -1.76 -14.19 14.81
N GLN A 169 -2.78 -14.04 15.63
CA GLN A 169 -3.15 -15.05 16.63
C GLN A 169 -3.59 -16.35 15.97
N ALA A 170 -4.39 -16.31 14.90
CA ALA A 170 -4.78 -17.51 14.16
C ALA A 170 -3.56 -18.22 13.54
N ALA A 171 -2.64 -17.45 12.96
CA ALA A 171 -1.40 -17.99 12.42
C ALA A 171 -0.53 -18.67 13.49
N MET A 172 -0.33 -18.03 14.65
CA MET A 172 0.59 -18.48 15.68
C MET A 172 0.00 -19.58 16.59
N THR A 173 -1.26 -19.42 17.04
CA THR A 173 -1.83 -20.29 18.05
C THR A 173 -2.63 -21.45 17.47
N GLN A 174 -3.22 -21.26 16.30
CA GLN A 174 -4.01 -22.30 15.61
C GLN A 174 -3.23 -22.99 14.50
N GLY A 175 -2.01 -22.50 14.18
CA GLY A 175 -1.18 -23.04 13.11
C GLY A 175 -1.82 -22.86 11.72
N ASP A 176 -2.64 -21.82 11.55
CA ASP A 176 -3.33 -21.57 10.28
C ASP A 176 -2.35 -21.08 9.21
N ASP A 177 -1.91 -21.99 8.35
CA ASP A 177 -0.94 -21.73 7.28
C ASP A 177 -1.43 -20.76 6.21
N LYS A 178 -2.75 -20.52 6.12
CA LYS A 178 -3.36 -19.56 5.19
C LYS A 178 -3.28 -18.11 5.66
N LEU A 179 -2.85 -17.89 6.90
CA LEU A 179 -2.76 -16.57 7.53
C LEU A 179 -1.35 -16.21 8.01
N GLN A 180 -0.33 -16.99 7.64
CA GLN A 180 1.08 -16.75 8.01
C GLN A 180 1.79 -15.73 7.09
N ASN A 181 1.04 -15.00 6.29
CA ASN A 181 1.58 -14.04 5.34
C ASN A 181 1.96 -12.70 6.02
N PRO A 182 2.96 -11.99 5.51
CA PRO A 182 3.25 -10.63 5.95
C PRO A 182 2.07 -9.71 5.68
N MET A 183 1.89 -8.70 6.53
CA MET A 183 0.81 -7.72 6.37
C MET A 183 1.34 -6.38 5.86
N ILE A 184 0.55 -5.73 4.99
CA ILE A 184 0.82 -4.39 4.45
C ILE A 184 -0.33 -3.43 4.80
N ASN A 185 0.01 -2.21 5.22
CA ASN A 185 -0.97 -1.17 5.53
C ASN A 185 -0.72 0.12 4.76
N ASN A 186 -1.74 0.63 4.07
CA ASN A 186 -1.67 1.89 3.32
C ASN A 186 -2.02 3.09 4.22
N LEU A 187 -1.15 3.35 5.20
CA LEU A 187 -1.34 4.40 6.21
C LEU A 187 -1.33 5.80 5.61
N GLY A 188 -0.46 6.06 4.64
CA GLY A 188 -0.36 7.37 4.02
C GLY A 188 -1.67 7.84 3.38
N ASN A 189 -2.45 6.93 2.77
CA ASN A 189 -3.77 7.30 2.25
C ASN A 189 -4.74 7.72 3.36
N GLU A 190 -4.70 7.05 4.50
CA GLU A 190 -5.64 7.30 5.59
C GLU A 190 -5.33 8.60 6.33
N VAL A 191 -4.08 8.83 6.68
CA VAL A 191 -3.68 10.06 7.41
C VAL A 191 -3.88 11.31 6.57
N TRP A 192 -3.34 11.33 5.34
CA TRP A 192 -3.33 12.56 4.54
C TRP A 192 -4.69 12.92 3.91
N LYS A 193 -5.72 12.09 4.05
CA LYS A 193 -7.12 12.44 3.74
C LYS A 193 -7.90 12.98 4.95
N CYS A 194 -7.43 12.76 6.19
CA CYS A 194 -8.10 13.22 7.39
C CYS A 194 -8.26 14.76 7.42
N LYS A 195 -9.32 15.22 8.06
CA LYS A 195 -9.61 16.64 8.23
C LYS A 195 -8.48 17.30 9.04
N GLU A 196 -8.08 16.69 10.13
CA GLU A 196 -7.05 17.16 11.05
C GLU A 196 -5.69 17.35 10.38
N ALA A 197 -5.33 16.48 9.43
CA ALA A 197 -4.08 16.59 8.66
C ALA A 197 -4.08 17.72 7.61
N LYS A 198 -5.25 18.30 7.30
CA LYS A 198 -5.42 19.29 6.23
C LYS A 198 -5.87 20.65 6.70
N GLN A 199 -6.50 20.71 7.88
CA GLN A 199 -7.14 21.90 8.42
C GLN A 199 -6.09 22.97 8.74
N PRO A 200 -6.26 24.21 8.26
CA PRO A 200 -5.34 25.31 8.54
C PRO A 200 -5.40 25.71 10.03
N VAL A 201 -4.37 26.40 10.50
CA VAL A 201 -4.26 26.80 11.91
C VAL A 201 -5.37 27.77 12.33
N GLU A 202 -5.86 28.59 11.41
CA GLU A 202 -6.93 29.55 11.63
C GLU A 202 -8.26 28.90 11.96
N GLU A 203 -8.50 27.68 11.44
CA GLU A 203 -9.72 26.90 11.70
C GLU A 203 -9.62 25.99 12.92
N ALA A 204 -8.41 25.63 13.33
CA ALA A 204 -8.15 24.71 14.43
C ALA A 204 -6.84 25.06 15.16
N PRO A 205 -6.78 26.23 15.82
CA PRO A 205 -5.57 26.70 16.50
C PRO A 205 -5.12 25.76 17.63
N GLU A 206 -6.07 25.07 18.26
CA GLU A 206 -5.82 24.08 19.32
C GLU A 206 -5.04 22.86 18.85
N LEU A 207 -5.04 22.56 17.55
CA LEU A 207 -4.30 21.45 16.95
C LEU A 207 -2.85 21.83 16.57
N GLY A 208 -2.47 23.09 16.72
CA GLY A 208 -1.13 23.58 16.44
C GLY A 208 -0.76 23.63 14.95
N ASP A 209 0.52 23.58 14.66
CA ASP A 209 1.05 23.68 13.30
C ASP A 209 0.57 22.53 12.40
N PRO A 210 -0.04 22.80 11.24
CA PRO A 210 -0.65 21.78 10.37
C PRO A 210 0.36 20.77 9.79
N GLU A 211 1.55 21.23 9.43
CA GLU A 211 2.58 20.35 8.85
C GLU A 211 3.10 19.38 9.92
N ARG A 212 3.50 19.90 11.06
CA ARG A 212 4.00 19.10 12.18
C ARG A 212 2.94 18.12 12.68
N ARG A 213 1.70 18.55 12.78
CA ARG A 213 0.56 17.71 13.17
C ARG A 213 0.39 16.53 12.23
N ALA A 214 0.36 16.78 10.91
CA ALA A 214 0.17 15.74 9.92
C ALA A 214 1.34 14.74 9.90
N ILE A 215 2.57 15.21 10.03
CA ILE A 215 3.77 14.36 10.17
C ILE A 215 3.66 13.47 11.41
N LEU A 216 3.29 14.03 12.55
CA LEU A 216 3.15 13.28 13.81
C LEU A 216 1.98 12.30 13.75
N MET A 217 0.85 12.64 13.13
CA MET A 217 -0.26 11.72 12.91
C MET A 217 0.18 10.50 12.10
N GLU A 218 0.94 10.71 11.03
CA GLU A 218 1.45 9.59 10.23
C GLU A 218 2.46 8.74 11.03
N ALA A 219 3.36 9.36 11.79
CA ALA A 219 4.34 8.64 12.60
C ALA A 219 3.67 7.83 13.73
N VAL A 220 2.70 8.41 14.46
CA VAL A 220 1.95 7.70 15.52
C VAL A 220 1.14 6.54 14.92
N GLY A 221 0.48 6.76 13.78
CA GLY A 221 -0.21 5.68 13.06
C GLY A 221 0.75 4.57 12.65
N ALA A 222 1.95 4.91 12.17
CA ALA A 222 2.97 3.94 11.80
C ALA A 222 3.38 3.06 13.00
N VAL A 223 3.67 3.66 14.14
CA VAL A 223 4.00 2.94 15.38
C VAL A 223 2.85 2.02 15.80
N SER A 224 1.62 2.50 15.75
CA SER A 224 0.44 1.68 16.09
C SER A 224 0.30 0.46 15.20
N TYR A 225 0.50 0.61 13.89
CA TYR A 225 0.45 -0.51 12.94
C TYR A 225 1.62 -1.47 13.07
N LEU A 226 2.85 -0.98 13.34
CA LEU A 226 4.00 -1.84 13.63
C LEU A 226 3.74 -2.70 14.87
N MET A 227 3.21 -2.10 15.93
CA MET A 227 2.86 -2.82 17.16
C MET A 227 1.75 -3.86 16.97
N SER A 228 0.86 -3.67 15.99
CA SER A 228 -0.17 -4.65 15.64
C SER A 228 0.29 -5.72 14.63
N GLY A 229 1.55 -5.71 14.20
CA GLY A 229 2.13 -6.75 13.34
C GLY A 229 2.24 -6.39 11.86
N SER A 230 2.14 -5.12 11.47
CA SER A 230 2.42 -4.70 10.10
C SER A 230 3.87 -4.98 9.72
N SER A 231 4.07 -5.65 8.60
CA SER A 231 5.40 -5.92 8.04
C SER A 231 5.84 -4.86 7.04
N ILE A 232 4.87 -4.21 6.38
CA ILE A 232 5.12 -3.19 5.37
C ILE A 232 4.17 -2.02 5.60
N LEU A 233 4.72 -0.81 5.71
CA LEU A 233 3.95 0.43 5.84
C LEU A 233 4.10 1.30 4.60
N ILE A 234 2.99 1.68 4.00
CA ILE A 234 2.95 2.68 2.94
C ILE A 234 2.76 4.05 3.60
N MET A 235 3.78 4.88 3.50
CA MET A 235 3.85 6.20 4.11
C MET A 235 4.17 7.25 3.05
N ARG A 236 3.89 8.52 3.33
CA ARG A 236 4.07 9.61 2.35
C ARG A 236 5.13 10.62 2.71
N HIS A 237 5.22 11.02 3.98
CA HIS A 237 6.12 12.09 4.36
C HIS A 237 7.49 11.57 4.81
N PRO A 238 8.62 12.06 4.26
CA PRO A 238 9.95 11.59 4.63
C PRO A 238 10.26 11.71 6.12
N GLU A 239 9.82 12.78 6.78
CA GLU A 239 10.05 12.94 8.23
C GLU A 239 9.25 11.94 9.05
N SER A 240 8.00 11.61 8.65
CA SER A 240 7.23 10.54 9.30
C SER A 240 7.92 9.20 9.18
N ILE A 241 8.50 8.91 8.01
CA ILE A 241 9.28 7.69 7.77
C ILE A 241 10.51 7.64 8.66
N LYS A 242 11.24 8.75 8.82
CA LYS A 242 12.39 8.83 9.74
C LYS A 242 11.99 8.53 11.18
N LEU A 243 10.86 9.09 11.64
CA LEU A 243 10.34 8.82 12.99
C LEU A 243 9.96 7.35 13.18
N ALA A 244 9.30 6.73 12.18
CA ALA A 244 8.99 5.31 12.22
C ALA A 244 10.24 4.42 12.22
N LYS A 245 11.25 4.75 11.41
CA LYS A 245 12.55 4.05 11.41
C LYS A 245 13.27 4.17 12.76
N ALA A 246 13.29 5.37 13.35
CA ALA A 246 13.88 5.58 14.67
C ALA A 246 13.16 4.74 15.75
N PHE A 247 11.86 4.56 15.67
CA PHE A 247 11.12 3.67 16.55
C PHE A 247 11.56 2.20 16.37
N ILE A 248 11.68 1.72 15.12
CA ILE A 248 12.12 0.34 14.83
C ILE A 248 13.53 0.06 15.38
N GLU A 249 14.43 1.06 15.37
CA GLU A 249 15.78 0.94 15.90
C GLU A 249 15.84 0.87 17.44
N LEU A 250 14.76 1.25 18.13
CA LEU A 250 14.66 1.25 19.59
C LEU A 250 14.13 -0.06 20.18
N VAL A 251 13.49 -0.90 19.38
CA VAL A 251 12.88 -2.19 19.76
C VAL A 251 13.66 -3.36 19.16
#